data_b1108fbed6bf2fd1fb8920698935d7d5
#
_entry.id   b1108fbed6bf2fd1fb8920698935d7d5
#
_cell.length_a   1.000
_cell.length_b   1.000
_cell.length_c   1.000
_cell.angle_alpha   90.00
_cell.angle_beta   90.00
_cell.angle_gamma   90.00
#
_symmetry.space_group_name_H-M   'P 1'
#
loop_
_entity.id
_entity.type
_entity.pdbx_description
1 polymer ?
#
loop_
_entity_poly.entity_id
_entity_poly.type
_entity_poly.pdbx_seq_one_letter_code
_entity_poly.pdbx_strand_id
1 'polypeptide(L)'
;MHVESLLERLEISTEMRRCQFVEGFDDFAARHDLTDWEGWFSPYDEETYSAVLELVTGDDVVLDLGAGDLRLALRLAQRVQRVYAVEVNPLVVGSALEVIGMRLPRNLHVVCANGLDYPIPPGVTVAVLLMRHCQHLGTYFDRLQAAGCQRLLTNARWKSGMEVIDLQAERVSFDRVRGWYACRCGAVGCAGSDAGATDPVIEVASCPACSGQKHLVT
;
A
#
# COMPACT_ATOMS: atom_id res chain seq x y z
N MET A 1 2.31 28.14 7.79
CA MET A 1 1.39 27.76 6.71
C MET A 1 1.03 26.31 6.98
N HIS A 2 -0.26 26.04 7.17
CA HIS A 2 -0.76 24.73 7.57
C HIS A 2 -0.59 23.67 6.46
N VAL A 3 -0.49 22.42 6.84
CA VAL A 3 -0.43 21.26 5.92
C VAL A 3 -1.63 21.25 4.97
N GLU A 4 -2.81 21.69 5.42
CA GLU A 4 -4.01 21.87 4.57
C GLU A 4 -3.73 22.69 3.32
N SER A 5 -3.04 23.84 3.46
CA SER A 5 -2.64 24.65 2.29
C SER A 5 -1.63 23.98 1.36
N LEU A 6 -0.84 23.00 1.86
CA LEU A 6 0.03 22.17 1.01
C LEU A 6 -0.77 21.11 0.28
N LEU A 7 -1.74 20.50 0.94
CA LEU A 7 -2.60 19.47 0.35
C LEU A 7 -3.44 20.02 -0.80
N GLU A 8 -4.06 21.21 -0.62
CA GLU A 8 -4.78 21.89 -1.71
C GLU A 8 -3.87 22.14 -2.93
N ARG A 9 -2.63 22.58 -2.70
CA ARG A 9 -1.66 22.82 -3.78
C ARG A 9 -1.22 21.54 -4.47
N LEU A 10 -1.09 20.43 -3.73
CA LEU A 10 -0.79 19.12 -4.31
C LEU A 10 -1.95 18.63 -5.18
N GLU A 11 -3.20 18.81 -4.75
CA GLU A 11 -4.37 18.47 -5.56
C GLU A 11 -4.38 19.21 -6.89
N ILE A 12 -4.23 20.54 -6.86
CA ILE A 12 -4.18 21.37 -8.07
C ILE A 12 -3.02 20.92 -8.97
N SER A 13 -1.83 20.71 -8.40
CA SER A 13 -0.66 20.27 -9.15
C SER A 13 -0.88 18.89 -9.79
N THR A 14 -1.47 17.95 -9.07
CA THR A 14 -1.76 16.60 -9.57
C THR A 14 -2.77 16.64 -10.71
N GLU A 15 -3.82 17.44 -10.58
CA GLU A 15 -4.86 17.56 -11.59
C GLU A 15 -4.36 18.23 -12.89
N MET A 16 -3.57 19.27 -12.75
CA MET A 16 -2.92 19.93 -13.90
C MET A 16 -1.96 19.01 -14.65
N ARG A 17 -1.32 18.06 -13.96
CA ARG A 17 -0.34 17.14 -14.56
C ARG A 17 -0.93 15.84 -15.06
N ARG A 18 -2.16 15.49 -14.69
CA ARG A 18 -2.88 14.33 -15.28
C ARG A 18 -2.88 14.37 -16.81
N CYS A 19 -2.95 15.56 -17.39
CA CYS A 19 -2.89 15.74 -18.84
C CYS A 19 -1.47 15.63 -19.43
N GLN A 20 -0.42 15.80 -18.63
CA GLN A 20 0.98 15.78 -19.07
C GLN A 20 1.65 14.40 -18.91
N PHE A 21 1.08 13.51 -18.09
CA PHE A 21 1.62 12.18 -17.84
C PHE A 21 1.48 11.20 -18.98
N VAL A 22 0.67 11.52 -20.00
CA VAL A 22 0.35 10.60 -21.11
C VAL A 22 1.51 10.45 -22.10
N GLU A 23 2.37 11.46 -22.25
CA GLU A 23 3.54 11.38 -23.12
C GLU A 23 4.80 10.99 -22.30
N GLY A 24 5.31 9.80 -22.54
CA GLY A 24 6.54 9.29 -21.92
C GLY A 24 6.32 8.30 -20.78
N PHE A 25 5.07 8.03 -20.39
CA PHE A 25 4.77 7.02 -19.38
C PHE A 25 5.16 5.62 -19.84
N ASP A 26 4.89 5.26 -21.09
CA ASP A 26 5.21 3.94 -21.65
C ASP A 26 6.72 3.66 -21.60
N ASP A 27 7.55 4.65 -21.91
CA ASP A 27 9.00 4.56 -21.84
C ASP A 27 9.50 4.43 -20.38
N PHE A 28 8.83 5.10 -19.46
CA PHE A 28 9.14 5.01 -18.04
C PHE A 28 8.72 3.65 -17.48
N ALA A 29 7.51 3.20 -17.80
CA ALA A 29 6.98 1.90 -17.36
C ALA A 29 7.84 0.74 -17.90
N ALA A 30 8.25 0.79 -19.17
CA ALA A 30 9.13 -0.21 -19.77
C ALA A 30 10.51 -0.26 -19.09
N ARG A 31 11.10 0.90 -18.73
CA ARG A 31 12.39 0.96 -18.03
C ARG A 31 12.36 0.39 -16.62
N HIS A 32 11.21 0.45 -15.95
CA HIS A 32 11.03 0.03 -14.56
C HIS A 32 10.24 -1.26 -14.42
N ASP A 33 9.97 -1.95 -15.55
CA ASP A 33 9.17 -3.20 -15.58
C ASP A 33 7.81 -3.04 -14.85
N LEU A 34 7.19 -1.87 -15.01
CA LEU A 34 5.91 -1.56 -14.39
C LEU A 34 4.77 -2.05 -15.28
N THR A 35 3.80 -2.69 -14.68
CA THR A 35 2.53 -2.94 -15.36
C THR A 35 1.72 -1.65 -15.47
N ASP A 36 0.78 -1.58 -16.41
CA ASP A 36 -0.07 -0.41 -16.68
C ASP A 36 -0.70 0.22 -15.41
N TRP A 37 -0.92 -0.59 -14.38
CA TRP A 37 -1.56 -0.17 -13.14
C TRP A 37 -0.60 0.39 -12.09
N GLU A 38 0.60 -0.15 -11.99
CA GLU A 38 1.55 0.19 -10.93
C GLU A 38 2.23 1.54 -11.17
N GLY A 39 2.23 1.99 -12.42
CA GLY A 39 2.76 3.29 -12.80
C GLY A 39 1.75 4.43 -12.79
N TRP A 40 0.46 4.14 -12.72
CA TRP A 40 -0.57 5.17 -12.69
C TRP A 40 -0.81 5.66 -11.27
N PHE A 41 -0.47 6.91 -11.02
CA PHE A 41 -0.86 7.57 -9.79
C PHE A 41 -2.31 8.06 -9.90
N SER A 42 -3.15 7.61 -8.97
CA SER A 42 -4.48 8.16 -8.73
C SER A 42 -4.66 8.31 -7.22
N PRO A 43 -4.91 9.53 -6.71
CA PRO A 43 -5.15 9.72 -5.29
C PRO A 43 -6.39 8.96 -4.85
N TYR A 44 -6.38 8.49 -3.62
CA TYR A 44 -7.56 7.93 -2.96
C TYR A 44 -8.45 9.06 -2.39
N ASP A 45 -9.66 8.68 -2.01
CA ASP A 45 -10.60 9.57 -1.33
C ASP A 45 -10.16 9.85 0.12
N GLU A 46 -10.75 10.90 0.69
CA GLU A 46 -10.48 11.33 2.06
C GLU A 46 -10.86 10.28 3.12
N GLU A 47 -11.87 9.45 2.85
CA GLU A 47 -12.28 8.38 3.74
C GLU A 47 -11.18 7.32 3.88
N THR A 48 -10.57 6.92 2.76
CA THR A 48 -9.42 5.99 2.74
C THR A 48 -8.23 6.54 3.52
N TYR A 49 -7.87 7.81 3.31
CA TYR A 49 -6.76 8.43 4.04
C TYR A 49 -7.05 8.58 5.53
N SER A 50 -8.27 8.97 5.89
CA SER A 50 -8.70 9.08 7.29
C SER A 50 -8.64 7.74 7.99
N ALA A 51 -9.10 6.66 7.34
CA ALA A 51 -9.01 5.30 7.89
C ALA A 51 -7.57 4.89 8.19
N VAL A 52 -6.59 5.20 7.32
CA VAL A 52 -5.17 4.95 7.60
C VAL A 52 -4.70 5.74 8.82
N LEU A 53 -5.07 7.04 8.89
CA LEU A 53 -4.63 7.93 9.97
C LEU A 53 -5.20 7.56 11.34
N GLU A 54 -6.36 6.90 11.41
CA GLU A 54 -6.95 6.38 12.63
C GLU A 54 -6.26 5.11 13.16
N LEU A 55 -5.53 4.40 12.28
CA LEU A 55 -4.88 3.13 12.58
C LEU A 55 -3.41 3.27 12.99
N VAL A 56 -2.85 4.48 12.99
CA VAL A 56 -1.46 4.74 13.39
C VAL A 56 -1.39 5.53 14.69
N THR A 57 -0.27 5.38 15.41
CA THR A 57 0.00 6.03 16.69
C THR A 57 1.28 6.84 16.65
N GLY A 58 1.50 7.68 17.67
CA GLY A 58 2.70 8.53 17.76
C GLY A 58 4.02 7.77 17.84
N ASP A 59 4.01 6.51 18.24
CA ASP A 59 5.21 5.68 18.38
C ASP A 59 5.53 4.90 17.09
N ASP A 60 4.65 4.94 16.09
CA ASP A 60 4.84 4.19 14.86
C ASP A 60 5.95 4.78 13.98
N VAL A 61 6.71 3.89 13.36
CA VAL A 61 7.57 4.16 12.22
C VAL A 61 6.90 3.56 10.99
N VAL A 62 6.45 4.42 10.09
CA VAL A 62 5.61 4.04 8.95
C VAL A 62 6.43 3.95 7.67
N LEU A 63 6.21 2.89 6.90
CA LEU A 63 6.67 2.74 5.53
C LEU A 63 5.46 2.86 4.60
N ASP A 64 5.38 3.94 3.82
CA ASP A 64 4.34 4.22 2.84
C ASP A 64 4.83 3.79 1.45
N LEU A 65 4.32 2.68 0.95
CA LEU A 65 4.69 2.05 -0.33
C LEU A 65 3.73 2.50 -1.44
N GLY A 66 4.27 3.12 -2.48
CA GLY A 66 3.49 3.78 -3.51
C GLY A 66 2.90 5.10 -2.99
N ALA A 67 3.76 5.93 -2.41
CA ALA A 67 3.37 7.14 -1.69
C ALA A 67 2.76 8.24 -2.58
N GLY A 68 2.84 8.08 -3.91
CA GLY A 68 2.26 9.00 -4.88
C GLY A 68 2.74 10.44 -4.69
N ASP A 69 1.80 11.37 -4.61
CA ASP A 69 2.07 12.80 -4.45
C ASP A 69 2.38 13.22 -3.00
N LEU A 70 2.64 12.27 -2.12
CA LEU A 70 3.03 12.46 -0.72
C LEU A 70 1.94 13.05 0.19
N ARG A 71 0.67 13.19 -0.27
CA ARG A 71 -0.40 13.76 0.57
C ARG A 71 -0.68 12.94 1.82
N LEU A 72 -0.67 11.61 1.72
CA LEU A 72 -0.80 10.73 2.88
C LEU A 72 0.45 10.80 3.77
N ALA A 73 1.63 10.71 3.17
CA ALA A 73 2.89 10.78 3.88
C ALA A 73 3.06 12.08 4.70
N LEU A 74 2.62 13.22 4.16
CA LEU A 74 2.61 14.51 4.87
C LEU A 74 1.67 14.49 6.08
N ARG A 75 0.50 13.86 5.98
CA ARG A 75 -0.46 13.71 7.08
C ARG A 75 0.06 12.74 8.15
N LEU A 76 0.63 11.61 7.71
CA LEU A 76 1.27 10.64 8.60
C LEU A 76 2.41 11.28 9.40
N ALA A 77 3.24 12.11 8.77
CA ALA A 77 4.35 12.79 9.43
C ALA A 77 3.93 13.72 10.59
N GLN A 78 2.65 14.11 10.67
CA GLN A 78 2.11 14.88 11.79
C GLN A 78 1.68 14.02 12.97
N ARG A 79 1.54 12.72 12.79
CA ARG A 79 0.93 11.81 13.76
C ARG A 79 1.89 10.75 14.30
N VAL A 80 2.92 10.41 13.52
CA VAL A 80 3.81 9.28 13.82
C VAL A 80 5.24 9.72 14.08
N GLN A 81 6.03 8.84 14.63
CA GLN A 81 7.44 9.12 14.94
C GLN A 81 8.25 9.40 13.66
N ARG A 82 8.04 8.59 12.60
CA ARG A 82 8.78 8.69 11.34
C ARG A 82 8.00 8.11 10.18
N VAL A 83 8.19 8.68 8.98
CA VAL A 83 7.64 8.18 7.74
C VAL A 83 8.74 7.98 6.71
N TYR A 84 8.76 6.82 6.07
CA TYR A 84 9.50 6.54 4.84
C TYR A 84 8.50 6.43 3.71
N ALA A 85 8.45 7.41 2.82
CA ALA A 85 7.56 7.47 1.67
C ALA A 85 8.33 7.02 0.43
N VAL A 86 7.95 5.87 -0.13
CA VAL A 86 8.62 5.25 -1.28
C VAL A 86 7.69 5.32 -2.48
N GLU A 87 8.12 6.00 -3.53
CA GLU A 87 7.39 6.14 -4.78
C GLU A 87 8.33 5.85 -5.96
N VAL A 88 7.86 5.06 -6.92
CA VAL A 88 8.68 4.67 -8.07
C VAL A 88 8.70 5.73 -9.16
N ASN A 89 7.64 6.54 -9.28
CA ASN A 89 7.50 7.53 -10.33
C ASN A 89 8.21 8.86 -10.00
N PRO A 90 9.36 9.16 -10.62
CA PRO A 90 10.13 10.37 -10.32
C PRO A 90 9.39 11.66 -10.70
N LEU A 91 8.46 11.60 -11.65
CA LEU A 91 7.69 12.77 -12.06
C LEU A 91 6.67 13.16 -10.97
N VAL A 92 6.01 12.16 -10.35
CA VAL A 92 5.09 12.37 -9.23
C VAL A 92 5.84 12.92 -8.03
N VAL A 93 6.94 12.28 -7.65
CA VAL A 93 7.80 12.73 -6.53
C VAL A 93 8.34 14.14 -6.79
N GLY A 94 8.89 14.38 -7.98
CA GLY A 94 9.45 15.68 -8.34
C GLY A 94 8.41 16.79 -8.23
N SER A 95 7.20 16.57 -8.73
CA SER A 95 6.07 17.51 -8.66
C SER A 95 5.65 17.80 -7.23
N ALA A 96 5.54 16.76 -6.41
CA ALA A 96 5.21 16.92 -5.00
C ALA A 96 6.27 17.73 -4.26
N LEU A 97 7.54 17.44 -4.47
CA LEU A 97 8.66 18.15 -3.84
C LEU A 97 8.75 19.62 -4.28
N GLU A 98 8.44 19.94 -5.53
CA GLU A 98 8.34 21.34 -5.99
C GLU A 98 7.28 22.11 -5.22
N VAL A 99 6.11 21.50 -4.98
CA VAL A 99 5.01 22.12 -4.19
C VAL A 99 5.39 22.27 -2.72
N ILE A 100 5.96 21.23 -2.13
CA ILE A 100 6.33 21.18 -0.72
C ILE A 100 7.51 22.12 -0.43
N GLY A 101 8.53 22.09 -1.27
CA GLY A 101 9.75 22.91 -1.14
C GLY A 101 10.47 22.66 0.19
N MET A 102 10.93 23.74 0.83
CA MET A 102 11.65 23.68 2.12
C MET A 102 10.77 23.29 3.33
N ARG A 103 9.51 22.95 3.14
CA ARG A 103 8.55 22.63 4.21
C ARG A 103 8.38 21.16 4.46
N LEU A 104 9.25 20.33 3.89
CA LEU A 104 9.25 18.90 4.15
C LEU A 104 9.45 18.64 5.65
N PRO A 105 8.54 17.90 6.32
CA PRO A 105 8.69 17.54 7.72
C PRO A 105 10.01 16.80 7.98
N ARG A 106 10.66 17.09 9.11
CA ARG A 106 11.97 16.49 9.44
C ARG A 106 11.92 14.96 9.63
N ASN A 107 10.77 14.44 9.99
CA ASN A 107 10.52 13.01 10.19
C ASN A 107 9.96 12.32 8.94
N LEU A 108 9.84 13.02 7.80
CA LEU A 108 9.42 12.46 6.51
C LEU A 108 10.64 12.28 5.60
N HIS A 109 10.92 11.04 5.23
CA HIS A 109 11.96 10.66 4.30
C HIS A 109 11.33 10.22 2.98
N VAL A 110 11.56 10.98 1.92
CA VAL A 110 11.03 10.70 0.58
C VAL A 110 12.10 9.97 -0.23
N VAL A 111 11.74 8.85 -0.82
CA VAL A 111 12.63 7.98 -1.59
C VAL A 111 11.98 7.68 -2.95
N CYS A 112 12.69 8.04 -4.02
CA CYS A 112 12.27 7.64 -5.37
C CYS A 112 12.92 6.30 -5.70
N ALA A 113 12.18 5.21 -5.55
CA ALA A 113 12.66 3.85 -5.78
C ALA A 113 11.50 2.88 -6.03
N ASN A 114 11.80 1.73 -6.66
CA ASN A 114 10.86 0.62 -6.69
C ASN A 114 10.75 0.02 -5.28
N GLY A 115 9.53 -0.01 -4.73
CA GLY A 115 9.25 -0.58 -3.41
C GLY A 115 9.62 -2.05 -3.27
N LEU A 116 9.65 -2.81 -4.37
CA LEU A 116 10.08 -4.21 -4.38
C LEU A 116 11.59 -4.36 -4.11
N ASP A 117 12.39 -3.39 -4.51
CA ASP A 117 13.85 -3.42 -4.37
C ASP A 117 14.34 -2.61 -3.17
N TYR A 118 13.54 -1.65 -2.72
CA TYR A 118 13.92 -0.76 -1.63
C TYR A 118 14.10 -1.54 -0.32
N PRO A 119 15.26 -1.46 0.35
CA PRO A 119 15.48 -2.15 1.60
C PRO A 119 14.57 -1.57 2.69
N ILE A 120 13.84 -2.43 3.40
CA ILE A 120 12.96 -1.99 4.47
C ILE A 120 13.80 -1.42 5.61
N PRO A 121 13.59 -0.15 6.00
CA PRO A 121 14.36 0.44 7.09
C PRO A 121 14.15 -0.27 8.42
N PRO A 122 15.18 -0.37 9.26
CA PRO A 122 15.02 -0.99 10.57
C PRO A 122 14.04 -0.21 11.44
N GLY A 123 13.26 -0.95 12.22
CA GLY A 123 12.30 -0.36 13.18
C GLY A 123 10.96 0.06 12.57
N VAL A 124 10.70 -0.22 11.29
CA VAL A 124 9.36 -0.04 10.70
C VAL A 124 8.36 -0.92 11.45
N THR A 125 7.34 -0.29 12.04
CA THR A 125 6.26 -0.97 12.80
C THR A 125 5.01 -1.18 11.96
N VAL A 126 4.74 -0.25 11.04
CA VAL A 126 3.56 -0.24 10.19
C VAL A 126 3.96 0.01 8.74
N ALA A 127 3.45 -0.78 7.83
CA ALA A 127 3.50 -0.49 6.41
C ALA A 127 2.12 -0.08 5.90
N VAL A 128 2.09 0.85 4.94
CA VAL A 128 0.89 1.24 4.19
C VAL A 128 1.10 0.86 2.74
N LEU A 129 0.14 0.18 2.15
CA LEU A 129 0.15 -0.24 0.74
C LEU A 129 -1.24 -0.03 0.15
N LEU A 130 -1.49 1.16 -0.39
CA LEU A 130 -2.75 1.49 -1.04
C LEU A 130 -2.65 1.22 -2.54
N MET A 131 -2.76 -0.05 -2.91
CA MET A 131 -2.70 -0.51 -4.30
C MET A 131 -3.74 -1.60 -4.55
N ARG A 132 -4.97 -1.23 -4.91
CA ARG A 132 -6.12 -2.16 -5.10
C ARG A 132 -5.86 -3.33 -6.04
N HIS A 133 -4.91 -3.20 -6.95
CA HIS A 133 -4.59 -4.22 -7.95
C HIS A 133 -3.14 -4.70 -7.83
N CYS A 134 -2.50 -4.53 -6.67
CA CYS A 134 -1.14 -4.94 -6.44
C CYS A 134 -0.96 -6.45 -6.69
N GLN A 135 -0.16 -6.80 -7.69
CA GLN A 135 0.15 -8.19 -8.02
C GLN A 135 1.26 -8.75 -7.11
N HIS A 136 1.99 -7.87 -6.43
CA HIS A 136 3.15 -8.21 -5.60
C HIS A 136 2.86 -8.21 -4.10
N LEU A 137 1.58 -8.23 -3.69
CA LEU A 137 1.21 -8.19 -2.27
C LEU A 137 1.94 -9.27 -1.46
N GLY A 138 2.01 -10.49 -1.98
CA GLY A 138 2.73 -11.59 -1.31
C GLY A 138 4.21 -11.31 -1.10
N THR A 139 4.87 -10.69 -2.07
CA THR A 139 6.28 -10.29 -1.96
C THR A 139 6.47 -9.19 -0.91
N TYR A 140 5.61 -8.17 -0.91
CA TYR A 140 5.63 -7.14 0.13
C TYR A 140 5.37 -7.74 1.50
N PHE A 141 4.37 -8.59 1.60
CA PHE A 141 4.04 -9.29 2.84
C PHE A 141 5.26 -10.02 3.43
N ASP A 142 5.90 -10.90 2.63
CA ASP A 142 7.02 -11.71 3.08
C ASP A 142 8.22 -10.83 3.50
N ARG A 143 8.51 -9.76 2.76
CA ARG A 143 9.59 -8.83 3.07
C ARG A 143 9.34 -8.04 4.34
N LEU A 144 8.12 -7.52 4.52
CA LEU A 144 7.71 -6.77 5.71
C LEU A 144 7.75 -7.65 6.95
N GLN A 145 7.24 -8.88 6.86
CA GLN A 145 7.28 -9.86 7.95
C GLN A 145 8.73 -10.19 8.33
N ALA A 146 9.59 -10.47 7.35
CA ALA A 146 11.00 -10.76 7.59
C ALA A 146 11.75 -9.58 8.22
N ALA A 147 11.35 -8.34 7.94
CA ALA A 147 11.91 -7.13 8.55
C ALA A 147 11.37 -6.84 9.97
N GLY A 148 10.42 -7.65 10.46
CA GLY A 148 9.82 -7.48 11.80
C GLY A 148 8.72 -6.41 11.84
N CYS A 149 8.21 -5.94 10.69
CA CYS A 149 7.06 -5.07 10.63
C CYS A 149 5.84 -5.79 11.25
N GLN A 150 5.05 -5.07 12.02
CA GLN A 150 3.96 -5.67 12.78
C GLN A 150 2.65 -5.67 12.01
N ARG A 151 2.33 -4.57 11.33
CA ARG A 151 1.04 -4.35 10.67
C ARG A 151 1.21 -3.87 9.24
N LEU A 152 0.35 -4.37 8.36
CA LEU A 152 0.19 -3.87 6.99
C LEU A 152 -1.22 -3.31 6.84
N LEU A 153 -1.33 -2.02 6.56
CA LEU A 153 -2.57 -1.33 6.24
C LEU A 153 -2.72 -1.33 4.72
N THR A 154 -3.77 -1.92 4.19
CA THR A 154 -3.89 -2.10 2.75
C THR A 154 -5.33 -2.21 2.27
N ASN A 155 -5.56 -1.93 0.99
CA ASN A 155 -6.80 -2.20 0.26
C ASN A 155 -6.56 -3.18 -0.90
N ALA A 156 -5.43 -3.88 -0.90
CA ALA A 156 -5.01 -4.70 -2.03
C ALA A 156 -5.81 -6.01 -2.16
N ARG A 157 -6.20 -6.64 -1.05
CA ARG A 157 -6.89 -7.93 -1.07
C ARG A 157 -8.36 -7.81 -1.45
N TRP A 158 -9.12 -7.03 -0.69
CA TRP A 158 -10.58 -6.92 -0.88
C TRP A 158 -10.98 -5.90 -1.95
N LYS A 159 -10.05 -5.03 -2.38
CA LYS A 159 -10.25 -4.00 -3.41
C LYS A 159 -11.31 -2.94 -3.07
N SER A 160 -11.91 -3.06 -1.89
CA SER A 160 -12.89 -2.14 -1.35
C SER A 160 -12.69 -1.99 0.15
N GLY A 161 -12.39 -0.79 0.60
CA GLY A 161 -12.13 -0.53 2.00
C GLY A 161 -10.73 -0.92 2.47
N MET A 162 -10.41 -0.42 3.64
CA MET A 162 -9.13 -0.64 4.31
C MET A 162 -9.19 -1.89 5.18
N GLU A 163 -8.09 -2.63 5.22
CA GLU A 163 -7.89 -3.72 6.16
C GLU A 163 -6.57 -3.58 6.90
N VAL A 164 -6.51 -4.15 8.07
CA VAL A 164 -5.29 -4.27 8.88
C VAL A 164 -4.88 -5.72 8.88
N ILE A 165 -3.70 -6.01 8.34
CA ILE A 165 -3.11 -7.35 8.38
C ILE A 165 -2.07 -7.37 9.50
N ASP A 166 -2.28 -8.21 10.52
CA ASP A 166 -1.23 -8.53 11.48
C ASP A 166 -0.21 -9.46 10.80
N LEU A 167 0.99 -8.94 10.58
CA LEU A 167 2.05 -9.66 9.88
C LEU A 167 2.68 -10.76 10.75
N GLN A 168 2.52 -10.69 12.07
CA GLN A 168 3.09 -11.64 13.02
C GLN A 168 2.09 -12.71 13.47
N ALA A 169 0.80 -12.57 13.13
CA ALA A 169 -0.22 -13.54 13.48
C ALA A 169 0.04 -14.91 12.84
N GLU A 170 -0.24 -15.96 13.60
CA GLU A 170 -0.23 -17.32 13.10
C GLU A 170 -1.33 -17.52 12.05
N ARG A 171 -0.98 -18.18 10.94
CA ARG A 171 -1.89 -18.49 9.84
C ARG A 171 -2.18 -19.96 9.76
N VAL A 172 -3.45 -20.28 9.55
CA VAL A 172 -3.88 -21.68 9.46
C VAL A 172 -3.60 -22.26 8.08
N SER A 173 -3.54 -23.60 8.01
CA SER A 173 -3.49 -24.33 6.74
C SER A 173 -4.85 -24.27 6.04
N PHE A 174 -4.85 -24.08 4.71
CA PHE A 174 -6.05 -23.91 3.90
C PHE A 174 -7.04 -25.09 3.97
N ASP A 175 -6.55 -26.31 4.13
CA ASP A 175 -7.37 -27.53 4.25
C ASP A 175 -8.32 -27.52 5.47
N ARG A 176 -8.00 -26.71 6.48
CA ARG A 176 -8.81 -26.54 7.70
C ARG A 176 -9.86 -25.44 7.57
N VAL A 177 -9.82 -24.66 6.49
CA VAL A 177 -10.74 -23.54 6.32
C VAL A 177 -12.11 -24.01 5.92
N ARG A 178 -13.14 -23.45 6.60
CA ARG A 178 -14.52 -23.50 6.21
C ARG A 178 -15.06 -22.07 6.33
N GLY A 179 -15.51 -21.48 5.23
CA GLY A 179 -15.95 -20.09 5.20
C GLY A 179 -15.00 -19.16 4.48
N TRP A 180 -15.04 -17.88 4.82
CA TRP A 180 -14.22 -16.85 4.19
C TRP A 180 -12.77 -16.97 4.57
N TYR A 181 -11.87 -16.80 3.60
CA TYR A 181 -10.44 -16.77 3.83
C TYR A 181 -9.77 -15.61 3.11
N ALA A 182 -8.65 -15.20 3.67
CA ALA A 182 -7.72 -14.26 3.06
C ALA A 182 -6.29 -14.82 3.13
N CYS A 183 -5.61 -14.82 1.99
CA CYS A 183 -4.26 -15.36 1.85
C CYS A 183 -3.22 -14.23 1.79
N ARG A 184 -2.03 -14.48 2.32
CA ARG A 184 -0.88 -13.56 2.20
C ARG A 184 -0.54 -13.21 0.75
N CYS A 185 -0.85 -14.06 -0.23
CA CYS A 185 -0.62 -13.80 -1.65
C CYS A 185 -1.59 -12.76 -2.26
N GLY A 186 -2.60 -12.32 -1.53
CA GLY A 186 -3.63 -11.40 -2.00
C GLY A 186 -4.93 -12.06 -2.41
N ALA A 187 -4.98 -13.40 -2.55
CA ALA A 187 -6.20 -14.10 -2.86
C ALA A 187 -7.17 -14.11 -1.68
N VAL A 188 -8.43 -13.85 -1.94
CA VAL A 188 -9.54 -13.94 -1.01
C VAL A 188 -10.63 -14.82 -1.62
N GLY A 189 -11.41 -15.50 -0.78
CA GLY A 189 -12.47 -16.36 -1.26
C GLY A 189 -13.21 -17.07 -0.14
N CYS A 190 -14.11 -18.00 -0.54
CA CYS A 190 -14.86 -18.83 0.38
C CYS A 190 -14.54 -20.30 0.13
N ALA A 191 -14.21 -21.04 1.18
CA ALA A 191 -13.99 -22.49 1.15
C ALA A 191 -15.21 -23.19 1.75
N GLY A 192 -16.05 -23.76 0.90
CA GLY A 192 -17.31 -24.41 1.25
C GLY A 192 -18.54 -23.58 0.85
N SER A 193 -19.73 -24.18 0.98
CA SER A 193 -20.99 -23.61 0.49
C SER A 193 -21.77 -22.77 1.51
N ASP A 194 -21.38 -22.79 2.78
CA ASP A 194 -22.24 -22.37 3.88
C ASP A 194 -21.79 -21.09 4.60
N ALA A 195 -20.84 -20.33 4.01
CA ALA A 195 -20.36 -19.10 4.63
C ALA A 195 -21.37 -17.97 4.54
N GLY A 196 -21.76 -17.44 5.67
CA GLY A 196 -22.54 -16.20 5.77
C GLY A 196 -21.68 -14.96 5.46
N ALA A 197 -22.32 -13.87 5.00
CA ALA A 197 -21.62 -12.62 4.70
C ALA A 197 -20.93 -11.99 5.92
N THR A 198 -21.33 -12.36 7.12
CA THR A 198 -20.82 -11.84 8.41
C THR A 198 -19.85 -12.79 9.10
N ASP A 199 -19.54 -13.94 8.50
CA ASP A 199 -18.62 -14.90 9.10
C ASP A 199 -17.19 -14.32 9.14
N PRO A 200 -16.39 -14.68 10.16
CA PRO A 200 -15.04 -14.19 10.29
C PRO A 200 -14.18 -14.68 9.12
N VAL A 201 -13.30 -13.80 8.67
CA VAL A 201 -12.30 -14.13 7.66
C VAL A 201 -11.11 -14.84 8.31
N ILE A 202 -10.73 -15.98 7.76
CA ILE A 202 -9.62 -16.80 8.26
C ILE A 202 -8.35 -16.50 7.48
N GLU A 203 -7.30 -16.06 8.16
CA GLU A 203 -5.99 -15.84 7.54
C GLU A 203 -5.28 -17.17 7.26
N VAL A 204 -4.86 -17.37 6.01
CA VAL A 204 -4.17 -18.59 5.58
C VAL A 204 -2.75 -18.32 5.08
N ALA A 205 -1.84 -19.25 5.36
CA ALA A 205 -0.45 -19.17 4.93
C ALA A 205 -0.29 -19.37 3.42
N SER A 206 -1.12 -20.23 2.83
CA SER A 206 -1.15 -20.52 1.39
C SER A 206 -2.56 -20.90 0.98
N CYS A 207 -2.90 -20.70 -0.29
CA CYS A 207 -4.21 -21.08 -0.85
C CYS A 207 -4.01 -21.71 -2.23
N PRO A 208 -5.06 -22.30 -2.85
CA PRO A 208 -4.96 -22.91 -4.17
C PRO A 208 -4.36 -22.01 -5.25
N ALA A 209 -4.60 -20.69 -5.17
CA ALA A 209 -4.08 -19.73 -6.14
C ALA A 209 -2.54 -19.62 -6.11
N CYS A 210 -1.93 -19.61 -4.91
CA CYS A 210 -0.47 -19.50 -4.78
C CYS A 210 0.25 -20.83 -4.62
N SER A 211 -0.46 -21.94 -4.29
CA SER A 211 0.13 -23.26 -4.20
C SER A 211 0.21 -24.01 -5.54
N GLY A 212 -0.26 -23.40 -6.61
CA GLY A 212 -0.25 -24.01 -7.95
C GLY A 212 -1.28 -25.14 -8.14
N GLN A 213 -2.13 -25.40 -7.17
CA GLN A 213 -3.23 -26.33 -7.30
C GLN A 213 -4.37 -25.67 -8.07
N LYS A 214 -4.37 -25.81 -9.39
CA LYS A 214 -5.55 -25.52 -10.21
C LYS A 214 -6.65 -26.51 -9.82
N HIS A 215 -7.54 -26.11 -8.93
CA HIS A 215 -8.81 -26.81 -8.80
C HIS A 215 -9.61 -26.61 -10.09
N LEU A 216 -9.72 -27.67 -10.87
CA LEU A 216 -10.77 -27.81 -11.88
C LEU A 216 -12.10 -27.67 -11.13
N VAL A 217 -12.74 -26.53 -11.31
CA VAL A 217 -14.15 -26.36 -10.91
C VAL A 217 -14.94 -27.20 -11.92
N THR A 218 -15.45 -28.34 -11.47
CA THR A 218 -16.48 -29.11 -12.19
C THR A 218 -17.84 -28.53 -11.88
#